data_3cc9ae4a2be16c40415490a6a877c835
#
_entry.id   3cc9ae4a2be16c40415490a6a877c835
#
_cell.length_a   1.000
_cell.length_b   1.000
_cell.length_c   1.000
_cell.angle_alpha   90.00
_cell.angle_beta   90.00
_cell.angle_gamma   90.00
#
_symmetry.space_group_name_H-M   'P 1'
#
loop_
_entity.id
_entity.type
_entity.pdbx_description
1 polymer ?
#
loop_
_entity_poly.entity_id
_entity_poly.type
_entity_poly.pdbx_seq_one_letter_code
_entity_poly.pdbx_strand_id
1 'polypeptide(L)'
;MWLDSSLQTWGPLVEVAEKQGQMLAIENVFEETPDTLLLLLSSFESPYFRFCFDTGHHNVFGKVPLSVWLEALAKYLAEVHLHDNHGEADEHLPVGEGKFDFTQFFALLSERKLSPIYTIEPHEEEHLWRGLEAVRKYLR
;
A
#
# COMPACT_ATOMS: atom_id res chain seq x y z
N MET A 1 -6.54 3.24 -23.86
CA MET A 1 -5.92 1.88 -23.93
C MET A 1 -5.71 1.27 -22.54
N TRP A 2 -4.70 1.64 -21.74
CA TRP A 2 -4.53 1.02 -20.41
C TRP A 2 -5.70 1.36 -19.46
N LEU A 3 -6.04 2.63 -19.32
CA LEU A 3 -7.15 3.06 -18.46
C LEU A 3 -8.49 2.44 -18.88
N ASP A 4 -8.79 2.41 -20.18
CA ASP A 4 -10.06 1.84 -20.66
C ASP A 4 -10.18 0.35 -20.32
N SER A 5 -9.08 -0.42 -20.48
CA SER A 5 -9.04 -1.83 -20.11
C SER A 5 -9.17 -1.99 -18.60
N SER A 6 -8.52 -1.11 -17.81
CA SER A 6 -8.63 -1.12 -16.36
C SER A 6 -10.04 -0.81 -15.88
N LEU A 7 -10.69 0.20 -16.46
CA LEU A 7 -12.09 0.54 -16.13
C LEU A 7 -13.06 -0.60 -16.46
N GLN A 8 -12.84 -1.27 -17.61
CA GLN A 8 -13.65 -2.45 -17.97
C GLN A 8 -13.46 -3.63 -17.01
N THR A 9 -12.25 -3.80 -16.50
CA THR A 9 -11.94 -4.89 -15.55
C THR A 9 -12.45 -4.58 -14.15
N TRP A 10 -12.12 -3.39 -13.62
CA TRP A 10 -12.43 -3.03 -12.25
C TRP A 10 -13.88 -2.58 -12.05
N GLY A 11 -14.53 -1.99 -13.05
CA GLY A 11 -15.90 -1.50 -12.93
C GLY A 11 -16.89 -2.54 -12.36
N PRO A 12 -17.03 -3.73 -12.96
CA PRO A 12 -17.89 -4.77 -12.44
C PRO A 12 -17.54 -5.25 -11.02
N LEU A 13 -16.23 -5.27 -10.68
CA LEU A 13 -15.77 -5.68 -9.36
C LEU A 13 -16.11 -4.63 -8.30
N VAL A 14 -15.94 -3.34 -8.64
CA VAL A 14 -16.32 -2.22 -7.77
C VAL A 14 -17.83 -2.24 -7.51
N GLU A 15 -18.67 -2.46 -8.53
CA GLU A 15 -20.11 -2.60 -8.35
C GLU A 15 -20.49 -3.75 -7.40
N VAL A 16 -19.79 -4.89 -7.49
CA VAL A 16 -20.01 -6.02 -6.57
C VAL A 16 -19.58 -5.65 -5.15
N ALA A 17 -18.42 -5.01 -5.00
CA ALA A 17 -17.93 -4.55 -3.71
C ALA A 17 -18.92 -3.59 -3.03
N GLU A 18 -19.44 -2.61 -3.76
CA GLU A 18 -20.48 -1.67 -3.29
C GLU A 18 -21.75 -2.39 -2.84
N LYS A 19 -22.27 -3.30 -3.66
CA LYS A 19 -23.49 -4.06 -3.34
C LYS A 19 -23.35 -4.92 -2.09
N GLN A 20 -22.12 -5.40 -1.82
CA GLN A 20 -21.84 -6.26 -0.67
C GLN A 20 -21.32 -5.48 0.54
N GLY A 21 -21.05 -4.18 0.42
CA GLY A 21 -20.43 -3.38 1.46
C GLY A 21 -19.01 -3.81 1.80
N GLN A 22 -18.31 -4.37 0.81
CA GLN A 22 -16.93 -4.87 0.95
C GLN A 22 -15.95 -3.90 0.32
N MET A 23 -14.80 -3.73 0.96
CA MET A 23 -13.72 -2.90 0.43
C MET A 23 -12.86 -3.70 -0.55
N LEU A 24 -12.52 -3.07 -1.66
CA LEU A 24 -11.60 -3.56 -2.65
C LEU A 24 -10.40 -2.61 -2.67
N ALA A 25 -9.24 -3.08 -2.29
CA ALA A 25 -8.02 -2.28 -2.28
C ALA A 25 -7.07 -2.74 -3.40
N ILE A 26 -6.62 -1.79 -4.21
CA ILE A 26 -5.60 -2.03 -5.24
C ILE A 26 -4.23 -1.69 -4.68
N GLU A 27 -3.27 -2.56 -4.91
CA GLU A 27 -1.91 -2.48 -4.39
C GLU A 27 -0.94 -1.89 -5.42
N ASN A 28 0.08 -1.13 -4.96
CA ASN A 28 1.24 -0.81 -5.78
C ASN A 28 2.15 -2.03 -5.89
N VAL A 29 2.53 -2.40 -7.10
CA VAL A 29 3.46 -3.51 -7.36
C VAL A 29 4.70 -3.01 -8.09
N PHE A 30 4.57 -2.64 -9.36
CA PHE A 30 5.70 -2.22 -10.20
C PHE A 30 5.68 -0.73 -10.55
N GLU A 31 4.76 0.03 -9.99
CA GLU A 31 4.62 1.44 -10.29
C GLU A 31 5.80 2.25 -9.74
N GLU A 32 6.47 2.98 -10.63
CA GLU A 32 7.56 3.89 -10.26
C GLU A 32 7.06 5.17 -9.59
N THR A 33 5.83 5.59 -9.92
CA THR A 33 5.16 6.79 -9.40
C THR A 33 3.68 6.49 -9.10
N PRO A 34 3.00 7.30 -8.26
CA PRO A 34 1.60 7.08 -7.93
C PRO A 34 0.60 7.42 -9.04
N ASP A 35 1.05 8.01 -10.16
CA ASP A 35 0.18 8.65 -11.14
C ASP A 35 -0.84 7.70 -11.76
N THR A 36 -0.39 6.49 -12.11
CA THR A 36 -1.24 5.48 -12.75
C THR A 36 -2.35 4.99 -11.80
N LEU A 37 -2.00 4.72 -10.55
CA LEU A 37 -2.96 4.32 -9.52
C LEU A 37 -3.91 5.48 -9.17
N LEU A 38 -3.38 6.70 -9.07
CA LEU A 38 -4.20 7.89 -8.83
C LEU A 38 -5.23 8.08 -9.95
N LEU A 39 -4.81 7.93 -11.20
CA LEU A 39 -5.69 8.04 -12.36
C LEU A 39 -6.82 6.98 -12.29
N LEU A 40 -6.48 5.74 -11.99
CA LEU A 40 -7.45 4.65 -11.87
C LEU A 40 -8.42 4.88 -10.70
N LEU A 41 -7.90 5.13 -9.50
CA LEU A 41 -8.71 5.34 -8.30
C LEU A 41 -9.62 6.56 -8.42
N SER A 42 -9.13 7.65 -9.03
CA SER A 42 -9.93 8.86 -9.24
C SER A 42 -11.01 8.71 -10.31
N SER A 43 -10.94 7.67 -11.13
CA SER A 43 -11.97 7.38 -12.15
C SER A 43 -13.21 6.69 -11.55
N PHE A 44 -13.13 6.27 -10.28
CA PHE A 44 -14.27 5.68 -9.55
C PHE A 44 -14.68 6.58 -8.39
N GLU A 45 -15.94 6.98 -8.35
CA GLU A 45 -16.54 7.72 -7.22
C GLU A 45 -17.06 6.75 -6.15
N SER A 46 -16.25 5.75 -5.77
CA SER A 46 -16.65 4.70 -4.85
C SER A 46 -15.85 4.76 -3.53
N PRO A 47 -16.53 4.75 -2.37
CA PRO A 47 -15.83 4.60 -1.09
C PRO A 47 -15.30 3.19 -0.88
N TYR A 48 -15.69 2.23 -1.70
CA TYR A 48 -15.29 0.83 -1.61
C TYR A 48 -14.11 0.46 -2.52
N PHE A 49 -13.66 1.37 -3.41
CA PHE A 49 -12.44 1.17 -4.21
C PHE A 49 -11.32 2.01 -3.65
N ARG A 50 -10.34 1.35 -3.05
CA ARG A 50 -9.34 1.97 -2.18
C ARG A 50 -7.93 1.59 -2.61
N PHE A 51 -6.96 2.07 -1.86
CA PHE A 51 -5.54 1.84 -2.07
C PHE A 51 -4.95 1.01 -0.93
N CYS A 52 -4.17 0.00 -1.28
CA CYS A 52 -3.25 -0.71 -0.40
C CYS A 52 -1.84 -0.26 -0.72
N PHE A 53 -1.13 0.29 0.26
CA PHE A 53 0.27 0.66 0.10
C PHE A 53 1.17 -0.49 0.54
N ASP A 54 1.93 -1.05 -0.40
CA ASP A 54 2.97 -2.04 -0.09
C ASP A 54 4.32 -1.37 0.09
N THR A 55 4.93 -1.58 1.27
CA THR A 55 6.19 -0.96 1.68
C THR A 55 7.39 -1.53 0.96
N GLY A 56 7.40 -2.85 0.74
CA GLY A 56 8.50 -3.53 0.07
C GLY A 56 8.52 -3.26 -1.44
N HIS A 57 7.36 -3.31 -2.10
CA HIS A 57 7.24 -2.96 -3.51
C HIS A 57 7.66 -1.51 -3.76
N HIS A 58 7.23 -0.58 -2.90
CA HIS A 58 7.69 0.80 -3.01
C HIS A 58 9.21 0.92 -2.88
N ASN A 59 9.83 0.17 -1.97
CA ASN A 59 11.27 0.23 -1.75
C ASN A 59 12.08 -0.31 -2.93
N VAL A 60 11.55 -1.30 -3.66
CA VAL A 60 12.21 -1.88 -4.85
C VAL A 60 11.93 -1.06 -6.11
N PHE A 61 10.68 -0.72 -6.36
CA PHE A 61 10.21 -0.21 -7.66
C PHE A 61 9.96 1.30 -7.68
N GLY A 62 9.63 1.91 -6.53
CA GLY A 62 9.35 3.34 -6.44
C GLY A 62 10.54 4.22 -6.83
N LYS A 63 10.32 5.23 -7.67
CA LYS A 63 11.36 6.18 -8.11
C LYS A 63 11.14 7.60 -7.60
N VAL A 64 10.06 7.83 -6.87
CA VAL A 64 9.78 9.12 -6.24
C VAL A 64 9.67 8.97 -4.72
N PRO A 65 9.93 10.03 -3.95
CA PRO A 65 9.88 9.98 -2.49
C PRO A 65 8.54 9.47 -1.95
N LEU A 66 8.60 8.77 -0.82
CA LEU A 66 7.42 8.28 -0.08
C LEU A 66 6.38 9.38 0.19
N SER A 67 6.81 10.61 0.48
CA SER A 67 5.92 11.75 0.70
C SER A 67 5.05 12.07 -0.52
N VAL A 68 5.57 11.88 -1.74
CA VAL A 68 4.82 12.08 -3.00
C VAL A 68 3.72 11.04 -3.14
N TRP A 69 4.01 9.78 -2.82
CA TRP A 69 3.03 8.69 -2.82
C TRP A 69 1.88 8.96 -1.84
N LEU A 70 2.23 9.29 -0.60
CA LEU A 70 1.23 9.56 0.43
C LEU A 70 0.46 10.85 0.17
N GLU A 71 1.06 11.88 -0.43
CA GLU A 71 0.33 13.08 -0.82
C GLU A 71 -0.72 12.78 -1.90
N ALA A 72 -0.34 12.01 -2.93
CA ALA A 72 -1.23 11.67 -4.04
C ALA A 72 -2.38 10.72 -3.63
N LEU A 73 -2.09 9.70 -2.80
CA LEU A 73 -2.99 8.57 -2.58
C LEU A 73 -3.58 8.49 -1.16
N ALA A 74 -3.22 9.42 -0.24
CA ALA A 74 -3.67 9.39 1.15
C ALA A 74 -5.20 9.23 1.32
N LYS A 75 -5.98 9.94 0.51
CA LYS A 75 -7.46 9.89 0.59
C LYS A 75 -8.05 8.52 0.23
N TYR A 76 -7.28 7.69 -0.49
CA TYR A 76 -7.69 6.35 -0.88
C TYR A 76 -7.12 5.26 0.02
N LEU A 77 -6.10 5.59 0.84
CA LEU A 77 -5.39 4.60 1.65
C LEU A 77 -6.33 3.91 2.63
N ALA A 78 -6.43 2.59 2.53
CA ALA A 78 -7.23 1.75 3.40
C ALA A 78 -6.42 0.67 4.09
N GLU A 79 -5.38 0.19 3.44
CA GLU A 79 -4.53 -0.90 3.92
C GLU A 79 -3.06 -0.62 3.62
N VAL A 80 -2.18 -1.22 4.40
CA VAL A 80 -0.74 -1.22 4.19
C VAL A 80 -0.23 -2.64 4.37
N HIS A 81 0.47 -3.15 3.36
CA HIS A 81 1.27 -4.36 3.47
C HIS A 81 2.65 -3.99 4.01
N LEU A 82 3.03 -4.66 5.09
CA LEU A 82 4.24 -4.38 5.85
C LEU A 82 5.23 -5.53 5.70
N HIS A 83 6.23 -5.32 4.90
CA HIS A 83 7.44 -6.12 4.82
C HIS A 83 8.62 -5.23 4.38
N ASP A 84 9.81 -5.73 4.48
CA ASP A 84 11.04 -4.99 4.18
C ASP A 84 11.89 -5.73 3.14
N ASN A 85 12.84 -5.04 2.58
CA ASN A 85 13.85 -5.58 1.67
C ASN A 85 15.05 -4.62 1.56
N HIS A 86 16.08 -5.05 0.85
CA HIS A 86 17.28 -4.24 0.64
C HIS A 86 17.20 -3.29 -0.57
N GLY A 87 16.04 -3.20 -1.24
CA GLY A 87 15.80 -2.33 -2.39
C GLY A 87 16.27 -2.90 -3.74
N GLU A 88 16.66 -4.16 -3.79
CA GLU A 88 17.13 -4.86 -5.01
C GLU A 88 16.17 -5.97 -5.44
N ALA A 89 15.51 -6.60 -4.49
CA ALA A 89 14.55 -7.68 -4.71
C ALA A 89 13.44 -7.61 -3.66
N ASP A 90 12.31 -8.20 -3.99
CA ASP A 90 11.17 -8.32 -3.09
C ASP A 90 11.35 -9.49 -2.13
N GLU A 91 12.06 -9.24 -1.02
CA GLU A 91 12.56 -10.27 -0.10
C GLU A 91 11.57 -10.65 0.99
N HIS A 92 10.55 -9.85 1.28
CA HIS A 92 9.60 -10.02 2.39
C HIS A 92 10.28 -10.22 3.76
N LEU A 93 11.30 -9.43 4.05
CA LEU A 93 11.98 -9.42 5.35
C LEU A 93 11.06 -8.83 6.44
N PRO A 94 11.29 -9.17 7.70
CA PRO A 94 10.63 -8.50 8.81
C PRO A 94 10.84 -6.99 8.79
N VAL A 95 9.85 -6.25 9.23
CA VAL A 95 9.89 -4.78 9.33
C VAL A 95 11.14 -4.31 10.09
N GLY A 96 11.95 -3.47 9.43
CA GLY A 96 13.17 -2.88 9.98
C GLY A 96 14.42 -3.74 9.80
N GLU A 97 14.37 -4.84 9.06
CA GLU A 97 15.53 -5.67 8.74
C GLU A 97 16.10 -5.41 7.33
N GLY A 98 15.46 -4.56 6.56
CA GLY A 98 15.90 -4.07 5.26
C GLY A 98 16.28 -2.59 5.28
N LYS A 99 15.86 -1.87 4.24
CA LYS A 99 16.23 -0.46 4.02
C LYS A 99 15.02 0.49 3.90
N PHE A 100 13.79 0.01 3.96
CA PHE A 100 12.64 0.91 3.91
C PHE A 100 12.57 1.77 5.17
N ASP A 101 12.34 3.08 5.02
CA ASP A 101 12.28 4.01 6.14
C ASP A 101 10.91 3.99 6.84
N PHE A 102 10.69 2.98 7.68
CA PHE A 102 9.49 2.86 8.49
C PHE A 102 9.30 4.02 9.46
N THR A 103 10.38 4.65 9.93
CA THR A 103 10.29 5.80 10.83
C THR A 103 9.65 6.98 10.11
N GLN A 104 10.14 7.29 8.91
CA GLN A 104 9.54 8.34 8.08
C GLN A 104 8.10 7.96 7.68
N PHE A 105 7.86 6.71 7.31
CA PHE A 105 6.54 6.24 6.88
C PHE A 105 5.47 6.44 7.96
N PHE A 106 5.69 5.94 9.16
CA PHE A 106 4.74 6.08 10.27
C PHE A 106 4.59 7.54 10.75
N ALA A 107 5.66 8.34 10.69
CA ALA A 107 5.57 9.77 10.95
C ALA A 107 4.64 10.47 9.95
N LEU A 108 4.79 10.21 8.65
CA LEU A 108 3.95 10.76 7.60
C LEU A 108 2.47 10.34 7.72
N LEU A 109 2.20 9.08 8.12
CA LEU A 109 0.83 8.63 8.40
C LEU A 109 0.23 9.38 9.58
N SER A 110 1.00 9.52 10.67
CA SER A 110 0.56 10.24 11.88
C SER A 110 0.28 11.72 11.61
N GLU A 111 1.15 12.42 10.90
CA GLU A 111 0.98 13.82 10.52
C GLU A 111 -0.32 14.03 9.71
N ARG A 112 -0.65 13.09 8.84
CA ARG A 112 -1.86 13.12 8.00
C ARG A 112 -3.10 12.53 8.70
N LYS A 113 -2.96 12.04 9.94
CA LYS A 113 -4.02 11.38 10.71
C LYS A 113 -4.65 10.19 9.96
N LEU A 114 -3.80 9.43 9.27
CA LEU A 114 -4.20 8.22 8.56
C LEU A 114 -4.09 7.01 9.49
N SER A 115 -5.08 6.14 9.43
CA SER A 115 -5.16 4.93 10.25
C SER A 115 -5.63 3.75 9.39
N PRO A 116 -4.80 3.28 8.45
CA PRO A 116 -5.14 2.13 7.62
C PRO A 116 -5.10 0.83 8.43
N ILE A 117 -5.61 -0.24 7.82
CA ILE A 117 -5.35 -1.60 8.30
C ILE A 117 -3.88 -1.92 8.01
N TYR A 118 -3.18 -2.56 8.95
CA TYR A 118 -1.82 -3.01 8.75
C TYR A 118 -1.79 -4.53 8.66
N THR A 119 -1.34 -5.04 7.52
CA THR A 119 -1.15 -6.47 7.25
C THR A 119 0.34 -6.76 7.18
N ILE A 120 0.84 -7.67 8.00
CA ILE A 120 2.23 -8.14 7.91
C ILE A 120 2.28 -9.24 6.87
N GLU A 121 3.14 -9.11 5.88
CA GLU A 121 3.20 -10.02 4.73
C GLU A 121 4.55 -10.76 4.67
N PRO A 122 4.69 -11.86 5.42
CA PRO A 122 5.91 -12.65 5.44
C PRO A 122 5.86 -13.79 4.43
N HIS A 123 7.01 -14.18 3.89
CA HIS A 123 7.16 -15.45 3.17
C HIS A 123 7.49 -16.64 4.09
N GLU A 124 7.96 -16.36 5.31
CA GLU A 124 8.32 -17.37 6.31
C GLU A 124 7.60 -17.12 7.63
N GLU A 125 7.19 -18.19 8.31
CA GLU A 125 6.45 -18.10 9.59
C GLU A 125 7.24 -17.34 10.66
N GLU A 126 8.56 -17.53 10.74
CA GLU A 126 9.42 -16.84 11.70
C GLU A 126 9.41 -15.32 11.47
N HIS A 127 9.34 -14.87 10.21
CA HIS A 127 9.29 -13.46 9.85
C HIS A 127 8.01 -12.77 10.33
N LEU A 128 6.88 -13.51 10.41
CA LEU A 128 5.62 -12.97 10.95
C LEU A 128 5.78 -12.43 12.37
N TRP A 129 6.35 -13.23 13.25
CA TRP A 129 6.46 -12.88 14.68
C TRP A 129 7.45 -11.74 14.90
N ARG A 130 8.57 -11.75 14.18
CA ARG A 130 9.57 -10.67 14.23
C ARG A 130 9.02 -9.37 13.68
N GLY A 131 8.31 -9.42 12.54
CA GLY A 131 7.62 -8.27 11.95
C GLY A 131 6.57 -7.68 12.89
N LEU A 132 5.73 -8.53 13.50
CA LEU A 132 4.73 -8.10 14.48
C LEU A 132 5.34 -7.38 15.68
N GLU A 133 6.45 -7.89 16.21
CA GLU A 133 7.15 -7.25 17.33
C GLU A 133 7.74 -5.89 16.93
N ALA A 134 8.32 -5.82 15.73
CA ALA A 134 8.89 -4.58 15.21
C ALA A 134 7.84 -3.49 14.99
N VAL A 135 6.70 -3.83 14.37
CA VAL A 135 5.61 -2.88 14.09
C VAL A 135 5.00 -2.29 15.37
N ARG A 136 4.92 -3.04 16.45
CA ARG A 136 4.42 -2.55 17.77
C ARG A 136 5.13 -1.31 18.29
N LYS A 137 6.37 -1.07 17.86
CA LYS A 137 7.13 0.14 18.25
C LYS A 137 6.58 1.41 17.62
N TYR A 138 5.95 1.29 16.46
CA TYR A 138 5.40 2.41 15.70
C TYR A 138 3.91 2.67 15.98
N LEU A 139 3.18 1.69 16.49
CA LEU A 139 1.74 1.77 16.75
C LEU A 139 1.36 2.13 18.21
N ARG A 140 2.33 2.63 18.97
CA ARG A 140 2.14 3.04 20.37
C ARG A 140 1.82 4.51 20.50
#